data_819dc26a902f86ef8870c985c96ae7fd
#
_entry.id   819dc26a902f86ef8870c985c96ae7fd
#
_cell.length_a   1.000
_cell.length_b   1.000
_cell.length_c   1.000
_cell.angle_alpha   90.00
_cell.angle_beta   90.00
_cell.angle_gamma   90.00
#
_symmetry.space_group_name_H-M   'P 1'
#
loop_
_entity.id
_entity.type
_entity.pdbx_description
1 polymer ?
#
loop_
_entity_poly.entity_id
_entity_poly.type
_entity_poly.pdbx_seq_one_letter_code
_entity_poly.pdbx_strand_id
1 'polypeptide(L)'
;FLNCILIWTFFLPLGKSISFEFLIKSLKKYKENNLEDLNNTQLGFNAPKQIYSIAYFAMLFQISAIYFFTALDKHGADWTRGKAFYKMLQLDGFITSFGYYIRDYVTYPISKFFTYSALYLEYAVILLLFIPFYKHFLRLFAIISLTIFHLSIRLTMNIGLFTQVMITSF
;
A
#
# COMPACT_ATOMS: atom_id res chain seq x y z
N PHE A 1 4.95 12.57 7.03
CA PHE A 1 4.57 11.17 6.83
C PHE A 1 5.78 10.30 6.56
N LEU A 2 6.54 10.55 5.49
CA LEU A 2 7.73 9.76 5.13
C LEU A 2 8.73 9.65 6.27
N ASN A 3 9.02 10.77 6.94
CA ASN A 3 9.93 10.81 8.08
C ASN A 3 9.48 9.91 9.23
N CYS A 4 8.18 9.84 9.49
CA CYS A 4 7.66 8.97 10.54
C CYS A 4 7.76 7.49 10.17
N ILE A 5 7.51 7.12 8.91
CA ILE A 5 7.72 5.74 8.43
C ILE A 5 9.20 5.37 8.58
N LEU A 6 10.12 6.24 8.16
CA LEU A 6 11.56 6.02 8.32
C LEU A 6 11.98 5.82 9.77
N ILE A 7 11.40 6.57 10.72
CA ILE A 7 11.65 6.37 12.15
C ILE A 7 11.23 4.96 12.59
N TRP A 8 10.04 4.51 12.20
CA TRP A 8 9.56 3.17 12.59
C TRP A 8 10.34 2.05 11.92
N THR A 9 10.82 2.22 10.68
CA THR A 9 11.67 1.20 10.03
C THR A 9 12.98 0.98 10.77
N PHE A 10 13.50 2.00 11.48
CA PHE A 10 14.68 1.87 12.32
C PHE A 10 14.50 0.89 13.48
N PHE A 11 13.28 0.78 14.01
CA PHE A 11 12.93 -0.13 15.10
C PHE A 11 12.49 -1.52 14.63
N LEU A 12 12.32 -1.71 13.33
CA LEU A 12 11.98 -3.01 12.76
C LEU A 12 13.25 -3.86 12.57
N PRO A 13 13.24 -5.14 12.94
CA PRO A 13 14.38 -6.04 12.75
C PRO A 13 14.51 -6.48 11.29
N LEU A 14 14.68 -5.53 10.38
CA LEU A 14 14.76 -5.75 8.93
C LEU A 14 15.90 -6.68 8.53
N GLY A 15 17.01 -6.67 9.31
CA GLY A 15 18.19 -7.50 9.05
C GLY A 15 18.00 -9.00 9.30
N LYS A 16 16.91 -9.44 9.97
CA LYS A 16 16.72 -10.88 10.27
C LYS A 16 16.09 -11.65 9.11
N SER A 17 15.38 -10.99 8.22
CA SER A 17 14.63 -11.63 7.13
C SER A 17 15.33 -11.53 5.77
N ILE A 18 16.03 -10.44 5.52
CA ILE A 18 16.75 -10.16 4.25
C ILE A 18 18.14 -9.65 4.62
N SER A 19 18.98 -10.50 5.18
CA SER A 19 20.37 -10.17 5.44
C SER A 19 21.22 -10.71 4.27
N PHE A 20 22.06 -9.84 3.73
CA PHE A 20 23.06 -10.21 2.74
C PHE A 20 23.98 -11.31 3.31
N GLU A 21 24.22 -11.29 4.62
CA GLU A 21 24.92 -12.38 5.34
C GLU A 21 24.19 -13.70 5.27
N PHE A 22 22.85 -13.71 5.36
CA PHE A 22 22.07 -14.93 5.25
C PHE A 22 22.18 -15.52 3.84
N LEU A 23 22.10 -14.69 2.81
CA LEU A 23 22.29 -15.10 1.41
C LEU A 23 23.71 -15.65 1.19
N ILE A 24 24.73 -14.97 1.68
CA ILE A 24 26.13 -15.43 1.57
C ILE A 24 26.32 -16.76 2.32
N LYS A 25 25.81 -16.89 3.53
CA LYS A 25 25.86 -18.14 4.32
C LYS A 25 25.12 -19.28 3.61
N SER A 26 23.95 -18.99 3.01
CA SER A 26 23.18 -19.99 2.27
C SER A 26 23.91 -20.44 1.00
N LEU A 27 24.51 -19.51 0.28
CA LEU A 27 25.32 -19.81 -0.93
C LEU A 27 26.60 -20.56 -0.57
N LYS A 28 27.26 -20.20 0.53
CA LYS A 28 28.47 -20.89 1.01
C LYS A 28 28.15 -22.32 1.46
N LYS A 29 27.05 -22.50 2.19
CA LYS A 29 26.58 -23.84 2.59
C LYS A 29 26.18 -24.70 1.38
N TYR A 30 25.57 -24.11 0.36
CA TYR A 30 25.26 -24.80 -0.90
C TYR A 30 26.55 -25.27 -1.65
N LYS A 31 27.61 -24.47 -1.58
CA LYS A 31 28.89 -24.79 -2.21
C LYS A 31 29.70 -25.85 -1.43
N GLU A 32 29.56 -25.91 -0.11
CA GLU A 32 30.24 -26.87 0.77
C GLU A 32 29.51 -28.22 0.84
N ASN A 33 28.23 -28.30 0.65
CA ASN A 33 27.47 -29.55 0.61
C ASN A 33 27.57 -30.17 -0.78
N ASN A 34 28.64 -30.99 -0.99
CA ASN A 34 28.71 -31.89 -2.12
C ASN A 34 27.49 -32.83 -2.13
N LEU A 35 26.89 -32.94 -3.25
CA LEU A 35 25.89 -33.80 -3.89
C LEU A 35 25.30 -35.02 -3.14
N GLU A 36 25.78 -35.45 -2.00
CA GLU A 36 25.29 -36.63 -1.29
C GLU A 36 24.15 -36.38 -0.30
N ASP A 37 23.89 -35.10 0.08
CA ASP A 37 22.90 -34.75 1.08
C ASP A 37 21.60 -34.14 0.51
N LEU A 38 21.36 -34.28 -0.78
CA LEU A 38 20.18 -33.73 -1.47
C LEU A 38 18.85 -34.32 -0.98
N ASN A 39 18.88 -35.50 -0.35
CA ASN A 39 17.66 -36.16 0.11
C ASN A 39 17.24 -35.80 1.55
N ASN A 40 18.11 -35.19 2.34
CA ASN A 40 17.83 -34.86 3.75
C ASN A 40 17.91 -33.36 4.09
N THR A 41 18.31 -32.52 3.16
CA THR A 41 18.29 -31.09 3.39
C THR A 41 16.89 -30.56 3.11
N GLN A 42 15.97 -30.79 4.02
CA GLN A 42 14.93 -29.80 4.24
C GLN A 42 15.69 -28.49 4.41
N LEU A 43 15.69 -27.65 3.35
CA LEU A 43 16.01 -26.24 3.45
C LEU A 43 15.10 -25.72 4.56
N GLY A 44 15.63 -25.69 5.77
CA GLY A 44 14.97 -25.14 6.92
C GLY A 44 14.85 -23.64 6.69
N PHE A 45 13.94 -23.25 5.84
CA PHE A 45 13.25 -22.00 5.95
C PHE A 45 12.52 -22.08 7.30
N ASN A 46 13.28 -21.84 8.38
CA ASN A 46 12.67 -21.49 9.64
C ASN A 46 11.79 -20.30 9.32
N ALA A 47 10.50 -20.57 9.15
CA ALA A 47 9.49 -19.55 8.93
C ALA A 47 9.79 -18.42 9.93
N PRO A 48 9.94 -17.18 9.51
CA PRO A 48 10.38 -16.11 10.38
C PRO A 48 9.47 -16.11 11.59
N LYS A 49 10.06 -16.37 12.77
CA LYS A 49 9.34 -16.33 14.04
C LYS A 49 8.52 -15.07 14.03
N GLN A 50 7.21 -15.15 14.19
CA GLN A 50 6.32 -14.00 14.13
C GLN A 50 6.82 -12.94 15.12
N ILE A 51 7.40 -11.88 14.60
CA ILE A 51 7.94 -10.81 15.43
C ILE A 51 6.78 -9.85 15.68
N TYR A 52 6.16 -9.98 16.84
CA TYR A 52 5.22 -8.98 17.33
C TYR A 52 6.02 -7.77 17.81
N SER A 53 6.32 -6.86 16.90
CA SER A 53 7.01 -5.62 17.21
C SER A 53 5.99 -4.50 17.41
N ILE A 54 6.15 -3.75 18.51
CA ILE A 54 5.38 -2.52 18.74
C ILE A 54 5.56 -1.54 17.57
N ALA A 55 6.77 -1.50 16.99
CA ALA A 55 7.04 -0.68 15.80
C ALA A 55 6.19 -1.07 14.58
N TYR A 56 5.99 -2.37 14.35
CA TYR A 56 5.11 -2.85 13.29
C TYR A 56 3.65 -2.42 13.50
N PHE A 57 3.15 -2.54 14.74
CA PHE A 57 1.81 -2.09 15.08
C PHE A 57 1.66 -0.57 14.92
N ALA A 58 2.65 0.20 15.40
CA ALA A 58 2.67 1.65 15.27
C ALA A 58 2.66 2.10 13.79
N MET A 59 3.40 1.40 12.93
CA MET A 59 3.42 1.66 11.48
C MET A 59 2.05 1.40 10.84
N LEU A 60 1.40 0.27 11.16
CA LEU A 60 0.04 -0.01 10.68
C LEU A 60 -0.97 1.03 11.18
N PHE A 61 -0.86 1.42 12.45
CA PHE A 61 -1.72 2.45 13.04
C PHE A 61 -1.54 3.80 12.34
N GLN A 62 -0.30 4.19 12.07
CA GLN A 62 -0.01 5.44 11.37
C GLN A 62 -0.58 5.47 9.95
N ILE A 63 -0.42 4.38 9.17
CA ILE A 63 -1.01 4.26 7.83
C ILE A 63 -2.54 4.37 7.93
N SER A 64 -3.14 3.65 8.86
CA SER A 64 -4.60 3.69 9.05
C SER A 64 -5.11 5.07 9.47
N ALA A 65 -4.38 5.78 10.33
CA ALA A 65 -4.73 7.12 10.77
C ALA A 65 -4.77 8.11 9.59
N ILE A 66 -3.83 7.99 8.64
CA ILE A 66 -3.82 8.85 7.44
C ILE A 66 -5.10 8.64 6.64
N TYR A 67 -5.44 7.39 6.30
CA TYR A 67 -6.66 7.09 5.54
C TYR A 67 -7.92 7.47 6.31
N PHE A 68 -7.92 7.31 7.63
CA PHE A 68 -9.02 7.71 8.49
C PHE A 68 -9.28 9.23 8.42
N PHE A 69 -8.25 10.03 8.65
CA PHE A 69 -8.39 11.49 8.61
C PHE A 69 -8.69 12.01 7.20
N THR A 70 -8.05 11.45 6.17
CA THR A 70 -8.36 11.82 4.78
C THR A 70 -9.81 11.47 4.39
N ALA A 71 -10.34 10.34 4.87
CA ALA A 71 -11.74 9.96 4.65
C ALA A 71 -12.71 10.90 5.39
N LEU A 72 -12.37 11.28 6.62
CA LEU A 72 -13.19 12.25 7.40
C LEU A 72 -13.24 13.63 6.75
N ASP A 73 -12.14 14.11 6.18
CA ASP A 73 -12.09 15.40 5.50
C ASP A 73 -12.93 15.45 4.21
N LYS A 74 -13.30 14.27 3.68
CA LYS A 74 -14.12 14.14 2.46
C LYS A 74 -15.63 14.24 2.72
N HIS A 75 -16.07 15.27 3.45
CA HIS A 75 -17.49 15.48 3.82
C HIS A 75 -18.19 16.61 3.08
N GLY A 76 -17.52 17.37 2.22
CA GLY A 76 -18.10 18.48 1.46
C GLY A 76 -19.18 18.06 0.45
N ALA A 77 -19.92 19.03 -0.07
CA ALA A 77 -21.04 18.82 -1.00
C ALA A 77 -20.66 18.03 -2.27
N ASP A 78 -19.42 18.13 -2.71
CA ASP A 78 -18.94 17.41 -3.90
C ASP A 78 -18.75 15.91 -3.64
N TRP A 79 -18.32 15.56 -2.43
CA TRP A 79 -18.21 14.19 -1.99
C TRP A 79 -19.57 13.55 -1.75
N THR A 80 -20.45 14.24 -1.01
CA THR A 80 -21.79 13.75 -0.71
C THR A 80 -22.68 13.60 -1.93
N ARG A 81 -22.48 14.43 -2.97
CA ARG A 81 -23.20 14.34 -4.24
C ARG A 81 -22.50 13.45 -5.28
N GLY A 82 -21.35 12.89 -4.97
CA GLY A 82 -20.59 12.05 -5.90
C GLY A 82 -19.98 12.81 -7.09
N LYS A 83 -19.71 14.09 -6.94
CA LYS A 83 -19.14 14.96 -7.98
C LYS A 83 -17.63 15.19 -7.84
N ALA A 84 -17.02 14.69 -6.77
CA ALA A 84 -15.62 14.97 -6.48
C ALA A 84 -14.68 14.50 -7.59
N PHE A 85 -14.90 13.29 -8.14
CA PHE A 85 -14.10 12.79 -9.25
C PHE A 85 -14.23 13.66 -10.51
N TYR A 86 -15.43 14.07 -10.88
CA TYR A 86 -15.65 14.96 -12.01
C TYR A 86 -14.95 16.30 -11.80
N LYS A 87 -15.10 16.93 -10.63
CA LYS A 87 -14.43 18.20 -10.33
C LYS A 87 -12.91 18.09 -10.30
N MET A 88 -12.39 16.97 -9.81
CA MET A 88 -10.97 16.69 -9.85
C MET A 88 -10.42 16.76 -11.29
N LEU A 89 -11.14 16.20 -12.26
CA LEU A 89 -10.77 16.24 -13.67
C LEU A 89 -10.90 17.66 -14.31
N GLN A 90 -11.49 18.62 -13.62
CA GLN A 90 -11.56 20.02 -14.09
C GLN A 90 -10.38 20.87 -13.60
N LEU A 91 -9.45 20.31 -12.83
CA LEU A 91 -8.28 21.02 -12.32
C LEU A 91 -7.14 21.01 -13.35
N ASP A 92 -7.23 21.88 -14.36
CA ASP A 92 -6.33 21.91 -15.51
C ASP A 92 -4.82 21.98 -15.14
N GLY A 93 -4.47 22.58 -13.99
CA GLY A 93 -3.09 22.65 -13.50
C GLY A 93 -2.52 21.32 -12.99
N PHE A 94 -3.36 20.33 -12.72
CA PHE A 94 -2.96 19.04 -12.13
C PHE A 94 -3.32 17.84 -12.98
N ILE A 95 -4.12 18.02 -14.02
CA ILE A 95 -4.58 16.93 -14.87
C ILE A 95 -3.47 16.45 -15.82
N THR A 96 -3.38 15.14 -16.03
CA THR A 96 -2.48 14.56 -17.05
C THR A 96 -3.13 14.58 -18.42
N SER A 97 -2.36 14.33 -19.49
CA SER A 97 -2.91 14.15 -20.84
C SER A 97 -3.96 13.05 -20.91
N PHE A 98 -3.76 11.96 -20.17
CA PHE A 98 -4.75 10.88 -20.07
C PHE A 98 -6.02 11.33 -19.34
N GLY A 99 -5.87 12.03 -18.21
CA GLY A 99 -7.00 12.59 -17.48
C GLY A 99 -7.81 13.57 -18.34
N TYR A 100 -7.10 14.38 -19.15
CA TYR A 100 -7.75 15.30 -20.09
C TYR A 100 -8.59 14.55 -21.13
N TYR A 101 -8.04 13.45 -21.68
CA TYR A 101 -8.74 12.63 -22.64
C TYR A 101 -10.01 11.99 -22.07
N ILE A 102 -9.97 11.46 -20.83
CA ILE A 102 -11.13 10.81 -20.23
C ILE A 102 -12.19 11.78 -19.70
N ARG A 103 -11.83 13.04 -19.47
CA ARG A 103 -12.71 14.07 -18.88
C ARG A 103 -14.05 14.17 -19.61
N ASP A 104 -14.02 14.15 -20.93
CA ASP A 104 -15.20 14.34 -21.77
C ASP A 104 -16.14 13.12 -21.79
N TYR A 105 -15.61 11.94 -21.38
CA TYR A 105 -16.38 10.69 -21.28
C TYR A 105 -16.97 10.46 -19.88
N VAL A 106 -16.52 11.22 -18.88
CA VAL A 106 -16.97 11.04 -17.49
C VAL A 106 -18.35 11.64 -17.30
N THR A 107 -19.37 10.78 -17.34
CA THR A 107 -20.75 11.13 -17.00
C THR A 107 -20.97 11.17 -15.50
N TYR A 108 -22.08 11.76 -15.04
CA TYR A 108 -22.42 11.84 -13.61
C TYR A 108 -22.46 10.49 -12.90
N PRO A 109 -23.04 9.40 -13.43
CA PRO A 109 -23.01 8.08 -12.81
C PRO A 109 -21.59 7.55 -12.62
N ILE A 110 -20.72 7.75 -13.62
CA ILE A 110 -19.31 7.36 -13.55
C ILE A 110 -18.59 8.14 -12.45
N SER A 111 -18.75 9.45 -12.40
CA SER A 111 -18.19 10.29 -11.34
C SER A 111 -18.64 9.83 -9.96
N LYS A 112 -19.93 9.56 -9.80
CA LYS A 112 -20.51 9.08 -8.55
C LYS A 112 -19.91 7.76 -8.11
N PHE A 113 -19.74 6.81 -9.04
CA PHE A 113 -19.12 5.51 -8.78
C PHE A 113 -17.68 5.67 -8.26
N PHE A 114 -16.83 6.41 -8.99
CA PHE A 114 -15.43 6.59 -8.59
C PHE A 114 -15.29 7.39 -7.31
N THR A 115 -16.12 8.41 -7.09
CA THR A 115 -16.11 9.20 -5.84
C THR A 115 -16.40 8.33 -4.62
N TYR A 116 -17.45 7.51 -4.68
CA TYR A 116 -17.80 6.64 -3.55
C TYR A 116 -16.85 5.44 -3.42
N SER A 117 -16.36 4.89 -4.52
CA SER A 117 -15.35 3.83 -4.48
C SER A 117 -14.09 4.27 -3.75
N ALA A 118 -13.61 5.50 -4.02
CA ALA A 118 -12.47 6.08 -3.31
C ALA A 118 -12.75 6.20 -1.80
N LEU A 119 -13.90 6.75 -1.43
CA LEU A 119 -14.27 6.95 -0.03
C LEU A 119 -14.42 5.62 0.72
N TYR A 120 -15.13 4.66 0.14
CA TYR A 120 -15.32 3.34 0.75
C TYR A 120 -14.01 2.56 0.84
N LEU A 121 -13.12 2.68 -0.15
CA LEU A 121 -11.81 2.06 -0.10
C LEU A 121 -10.99 2.57 1.09
N GLU A 122 -10.96 3.87 1.32
CA GLU A 122 -10.23 4.47 2.45
C GLU A 122 -10.75 3.97 3.80
N TYR A 123 -12.07 3.87 3.99
CA TYR A 123 -12.65 3.28 5.20
C TYR A 123 -12.38 1.78 5.29
N ALA A 124 -12.49 1.05 4.18
CA ALA A 124 -12.28 -0.39 4.15
C ALA A 124 -10.84 -0.78 4.52
N VAL A 125 -9.86 -0.02 4.05
CA VAL A 125 -8.44 -0.28 4.35
C VAL A 125 -8.18 -0.27 5.86
N ILE A 126 -8.77 0.67 6.60
CA ILE A 126 -8.61 0.74 8.05
C ILE A 126 -9.06 -0.56 8.70
N LEU A 127 -10.25 -1.05 8.32
CA LEU A 127 -10.78 -2.30 8.83
C LEU A 127 -9.93 -3.50 8.40
N LEU A 128 -9.55 -3.58 7.12
CA LEU A 128 -8.78 -4.69 6.56
C LEU A 128 -7.40 -4.86 7.21
N LEU A 129 -6.76 -3.78 7.63
CA LEU A 129 -5.44 -3.83 8.27
C LEU A 129 -5.49 -4.41 9.68
N PHE A 130 -6.61 -4.22 10.41
CA PHE A 130 -6.74 -4.63 11.81
C PHE A 130 -7.52 -5.92 12.05
N ILE A 131 -8.23 -6.46 11.04
CA ILE A 131 -8.95 -7.73 11.19
C ILE A 131 -7.94 -8.86 11.47
N PRO A 132 -8.13 -9.63 12.58
CA PRO A 132 -7.22 -10.70 12.95
C PRO A 132 -7.36 -11.95 12.07
N PHE A 133 -8.56 -12.19 11.51
CA PHE A 133 -8.86 -13.35 10.67
C PHE A 133 -8.34 -13.14 9.24
N TYR A 134 -7.80 -14.20 8.62
CA TYR A 134 -7.27 -14.15 7.24
C TYR A 134 -6.28 -12.99 6.99
N LYS A 135 -5.54 -12.60 8.01
CA LYS A 135 -4.70 -11.39 8.05
C LYS A 135 -3.77 -11.23 6.84
N HIS A 136 -3.21 -12.32 6.34
CA HIS A 136 -2.29 -12.24 5.18
C HIS A 136 -3.03 -11.93 3.88
N PHE A 137 -4.17 -12.60 3.64
CA PHE A 137 -4.98 -12.38 2.44
C PHE A 137 -5.61 -10.97 2.45
N LEU A 138 -6.20 -10.55 3.57
CA LEU A 138 -6.85 -9.24 3.68
C LEU A 138 -5.85 -8.10 3.56
N ARG A 139 -4.67 -8.23 4.14
CA ARG A 139 -3.60 -7.21 3.98
C ARG A 139 -3.08 -7.16 2.56
N LEU A 140 -2.86 -8.30 1.91
CA LEU A 140 -2.46 -8.33 0.52
C LEU A 140 -3.53 -7.68 -0.37
N PHE A 141 -4.80 -7.97 -0.13
CA PHE A 141 -5.91 -7.36 -0.84
C PHE A 141 -5.95 -5.84 -0.63
N ALA A 142 -5.75 -5.36 0.62
CA ALA A 142 -5.68 -3.94 0.93
C ALA A 142 -4.51 -3.26 0.18
N ILE A 143 -3.32 -3.86 0.18
CA ILE A 143 -2.14 -3.34 -0.52
C ILE A 143 -2.40 -3.24 -2.02
N ILE A 144 -2.91 -4.30 -2.64
CA ILE A 144 -3.21 -4.32 -4.07
C ILE A 144 -4.25 -3.25 -4.41
N SER A 145 -5.33 -3.15 -3.64
CA SER A 145 -6.41 -2.18 -3.87
C SER A 145 -5.91 -0.74 -3.74
N LEU A 146 -5.08 -0.45 -2.73
CA LEU A 146 -4.47 0.87 -2.56
C LEU A 146 -3.47 1.18 -3.68
N THR A 147 -2.68 0.21 -4.11
CA THR A 147 -1.74 0.40 -5.22
C THR A 147 -2.49 0.75 -6.50
N ILE A 148 -3.57 0.02 -6.83
CA ILE A 148 -4.41 0.33 -7.98
C ILE A 148 -5.02 1.73 -7.85
N PHE A 149 -5.52 2.09 -6.68
CA PHE A 149 -6.09 3.40 -6.39
C PHE A 149 -5.07 4.52 -6.63
N HIS A 150 -3.87 4.41 -6.07
CA HIS A 150 -2.82 5.43 -6.26
C HIS A 150 -2.29 5.47 -7.69
N LEU A 151 -2.21 4.33 -8.38
CA LEU A 151 -1.86 4.31 -9.80
C LEU A 151 -2.92 4.99 -10.66
N SER A 152 -4.21 4.81 -10.36
CA SER A 152 -5.29 5.50 -11.08
C SER A 152 -5.23 7.02 -10.87
N ILE A 153 -4.93 7.49 -9.66
CA ILE A 153 -4.68 8.90 -9.38
C ILE A 153 -3.49 9.41 -10.20
N ARG A 154 -2.37 8.68 -10.23
CA ARG A 154 -1.19 9.08 -10.99
C ARG A 154 -1.44 9.14 -12.49
N LEU A 155 -2.26 8.24 -13.03
CA LEU A 155 -2.63 8.26 -14.45
C LEU A 155 -3.49 9.46 -14.80
N THR A 156 -4.36 9.89 -13.90
CA THR A 156 -5.32 10.99 -14.14
C THR A 156 -4.80 12.35 -13.70
N MET A 157 -3.95 12.39 -12.68
CA MET A 157 -3.44 13.63 -12.07
C MET A 157 -1.93 13.61 -11.86
N ASN A 158 -1.30 14.74 -12.08
CA ASN A 158 0.10 14.98 -11.77
C ASN A 158 0.23 15.67 -10.40
N ILE A 159 0.18 14.87 -9.33
CA ILE A 159 0.32 15.34 -7.93
C ILE A 159 1.78 15.20 -7.46
N GLY A 160 2.74 15.38 -8.34
CA GLY A 160 4.17 15.28 -8.01
C GLY A 160 4.56 13.92 -7.40
N LEU A 161 5.37 13.96 -6.33
CA LEU A 161 5.90 12.76 -5.68
C LEU A 161 4.90 12.04 -4.75
N PHE A 162 3.72 12.61 -4.49
CA PHE A 162 2.77 12.06 -3.52
C PHE A 162 2.42 10.60 -3.79
N THR A 163 2.07 10.28 -5.03
CA THR A 163 1.67 8.91 -5.41
C THR A 163 2.82 7.92 -5.27
N GLN A 164 4.05 8.33 -5.62
CA GLN A 164 5.24 7.48 -5.49
C GLN A 164 5.52 7.15 -4.03
N VAL A 165 5.47 8.16 -3.17
CA VAL A 165 5.65 7.98 -1.72
C VAL A 165 4.60 7.03 -1.13
N MET A 166 3.34 7.18 -1.54
CA MET A 166 2.28 6.30 -1.04
C MET A 166 2.43 4.86 -1.50
N ILE A 167 2.80 4.60 -2.76
CA ILE A 167 3.02 3.25 -3.27
C ILE A 167 4.22 2.58 -2.58
N THR A 168 5.29 3.31 -2.31
CA THR A 168 6.49 2.75 -1.66
C THR A 168 6.33 2.53 -0.16
N SER A 169 5.25 3.04 0.45
CA SER A 169 4.97 2.88 1.88
C SER A 169 4.23 1.58 2.23
N PHE A 170 3.76 0.84 1.23
CA PHE A 170 3.07 -0.45 1.38
C PHE A 170 4.02 -1.62 1.18
#